data_15fb5e51996a3d276a46781a96024ba7
#
_entry.id   15fb5e51996a3d276a46781a96024ba7
#
_cell.length_a   1.000
_cell.length_b   1.000
_cell.length_c   1.000
_cell.angle_alpha   90.00
_cell.angle_beta   90.00
_cell.angle_gamma   90.00
#
_symmetry.space_group_name_H-M   'P 1'
#
loop_
_entity.id
_entity.type
_entity.pdbx_description
1 polymer ?
#
loop_
_entity_poly.entity_id
_entity_poly.type
_entity_poly.pdbx_seq_one_letter_code
_entity_poly.pdbx_strand_id
1 'polypeptide(L)'
;MKKTRIHRVWILFLLGIMACLQVRAQYMPVVFDKKYGDKNQIQLVCPLAGDEVAMVGKEGQKYNLTWIGREGEVLFSLPLAGFTAVNELTELEDNRILLVGQSAVMNTKGRKDNVTLSGRAVILDRSGHIVTNIYAGGQGSELMKGALLRSGSLILSGMEPKGGNSRQGILMKVDKSGRVIYQYKNAGSGYCDQFEVLGNTTEYICAAFSGDKEKEQTTVVRLDDKGKPYYV
;
A
#
# COMPACT_ATOMS: atom_id res chain seq x y z
N MET A 1 31.30 -55.54 15.00
CA MET A 1 31.36 -54.17 15.57
C MET A 1 30.99 -53.09 14.59
N LYS A 2 29.88 -53.14 13.83
CA LYS A 2 29.44 -52.08 12.88
C LYS A 2 28.08 -51.43 13.19
N LYS A 3 27.27 -51.96 14.11
CA LYS A 3 25.93 -51.47 14.43
C LYS A 3 25.87 -50.18 15.29
N THR A 4 26.88 -49.91 16.09
CA THR A 4 26.89 -48.78 17.05
C THR A 4 27.20 -47.42 16.41
N ARG A 5 27.82 -47.38 15.23
CA ARG A 5 28.11 -46.10 14.54
C ARG A 5 26.89 -45.48 13.86
N ILE A 6 25.98 -46.30 13.35
CA ILE A 6 24.79 -45.81 12.63
C ILE A 6 23.82 -45.12 13.59
N HIS A 7 23.63 -45.65 14.81
CA HIS A 7 22.76 -45.02 15.81
C HIS A 7 23.23 -43.63 16.26
N ARG A 8 24.55 -43.42 16.38
CA ARG A 8 25.10 -42.11 16.77
C ARG A 8 24.90 -41.06 15.71
N VAL A 9 25.00 -41.40 14.43
CA VAL A 9 24.76 -40.48 13.31
C VAL A 9 23.30 -40.08 13.24
N TRP A 10 22.37 -41.00 13.46
CA TRP A 10 20.93 -40.70 13.47
C TRP A 10 20.51 -39.86 14.66
N ILE A 11 21.11 -40.04 15.83
CA ILE A 11 20.85 -39.20 17.01
C ILE A 11 21.35 -37.78 16.79
N LEU A 12 22.52 -37.57 16.18
CA LEU A 12 23.06 -36.26 15.84
C LEU A 12 22.26 -35.57 14.76
N PHE A 13 21.73 -36.32 13.79
CA PHE A 13 20.85 -35.78 12.74
C PHE A 13 19.50 -35.37 13.30
N LEU A 14 18.89 -36.16 14.20
CA LEU A 14 17.65 -35.84 14.90
C LEU A 14 17.82 -34.65 15.85
N LEU A 15 18.96 -34.53 16.56
CA LEU A 15 19.27 -33.36 17.38
C LEU A 15 19.50 -32.11 16.53
N GLY A 16 20.11 -32.24 15.36
CA GLY A 16 20.26 -31.16 14.39
C GLY A 16 18.92 -30.68 13.84
N ILE A 17 18.01 -31.60 13.50
CA ILE A 17 16.65 -31.26 13.05
C ILE A 17 15.84 -30.63 14.19
N MET A 18 15.95 -31.11 15.42
CA MET A 18 15.29 -30.45 16.56
C MET A 18 15.85 -29.09 16.89
N ALA A 19 17.14 -28.85 16.69
CA ALA A 19 17.75 -27.53 16.82
C ALA A 19 17.31 -26.56 15.69
N CYS A 20 17.09 -27.08 14.48
CA CYS A 20 16.53 -26.30 13.38
C CYS A 20 15.02 -26.07 13.51
N LEU A 21 14.28 -26.96 14.17
CA LEU A 21 12.85 -26.79 14.45
C LEU A 21 12.59 -25.85 15.66
N GLN A 22 13.62 -25.54 16.41
CA GLN A 22 13.61 -24.39 17.33
C GLN A 22 13.93 -23.07 16.63
N VAL A 23 13.58 -22.91 15.35
CA VAL A 23 13.20 -21.60 14.85
C VAL A 23 11.94 -21.22 15.63
N ARG A 24 12.20 -20.72 16.79
CA ARG A 24 11.26 -20.00 17.62
C ARG A 24 10.52 -19.05 16.67
N ALA A 25 9.22 -19.26 16.53
CA ALA A 25 8.38 -18.08 16.55
C ALA A 25 8.92 -17.27 17.74
N GLN A 26 9.76 -16.29 17.48
CA GLN A 26 10.10 -15.32 18.50
C GLN A 26 8.74 -14.71 18.84
N TYR A 27 8.18 -15.19 19.96
CA TYR A 27 7.16 -14.43 20.64
C TYR A 27 7.77 -13.07 20.80
N MET A 28 7.39 -12.12 19.94
CA MET A 28 7.67 -10.74 20.23
C MET A 28 6.98 -10.49 21.55
N PRO A 29 7.71 -10.22 22.63
CA PRO A 29 7.06 -9.87 23.87
C PRO A 29 6.15 -8.69 23.56
N VAL A 30 4.90 -8.74 24.00
CA VAL A 30 4.02 -7.57 23.94
C VAL A 30 4.74 -6.49 24.72
N VAL A 31 5.38 -5.55 23.99
CA VAL A 31 6.19 -4.51 24.60
C VAL A 31 5.29 -3.49 25.31
N PHE A 32 4.06 -3.33 24.82
CA PHE A 32 3.05 -2.48 25.44
C PHE A 32 1.64 -2.94 25.08
N ASP A 33 0.71 -2.71 26.00
CA ASP A 33 -0.73 -2.85 25.79
C ASP A 33 -1.37 -1.49 26.13
N LYS A 34 -1.55 -0.66 25.11
CA LYS A 34 -2.14 0.67 25.27
C LYS A 34 -3.37 0.81 24.40
N LYS A 35 -4.43 1.39 24.96
CA LYS A 35 -5.64 1.72 24.23
C LYS A 35 -5.51 3.12 23.62
N TYR A 36 -5.58 3.20 22.30
CA TYR A 36 -5.49 4.46 21.55
C TYR A 36 -6.88 4.95 21.15
N GLY A 37 -7.52 5.70 22.05
CA GLY A 37 -8.82 6.34 21.83
C GLY A 37 -10.01 5.40 21.84
N ASP A 38 -11.11 5.83 22.44
CA ASP A 38 -12.34 5.03 22.56
C ASP A 38 -13.24 5.14 21.33
N LYS A 39 -13.05 6.15 20.47
CA LYS A 39 -13.91 6.47 19.33
C LYS A 39 -13.24 6.23 17.98
N ASN A 40 -11.94 5.97 17.94
CA ASN A 40 -11.19 5.75 16.72
C ASN A 40 -11.30 4.30 16.27
N GLN A 41 -11.81 4.10 15.07
CA GLN A 41 -11.70 2.82 14.38
C GLN A 41 -10.36 2.76 13.68
N ILE A 42 -9.47 1.87 14.10
CA ILE A 42 -8.22 1.61 13.39
C ILE A 42 -8.56 0.97 12.05
N GLN A 43 -8.11 1.58 10.96
CA GLN A 43 -8.33 1.12 9.60
C GLN A 43 -7.09 0.40 9.05
N LEU A 44 -5.91 0.98 9.28
CA LEU A 44 -4.64 0.48 8.76
C LEU A 44 -3.57 0.55 9.84
N VAL A 45 -2.67 -0.41 9.82
CA VAL A 45 -1.50 -0.48 10.69
C VAL A 45 -0.31 -0.85 9.81
N CYS A 46 0.80 -0.14 9.97
CA CYS A 46 2.05 -0.39 9.28
C CYS A 46 3.19 -0.46 10.29
N PRO A 47 3.83 -1.63 10.47
CA PRO A 47 5.09 -1.71 11.19
C PRO A 47 6.15 -0.89 10.47
N LEU A 48 6.97 -0.20 11.22
CA LEU A 48 8.04 0.66 10.71
C LEU A 48 9.40 0.19 11.20
N ALA A 49 10.45 0.60 10.51
CA ALA A 49 11.81 0.36 10.96
C ALA A 49 12.04 0.98 12.35
N GLY A 50 12.79 0.27 13.21
CA GLY A 50 13.10 0.73 14.58
C GLY A 50 12.02 0.36 15.61
N ASP A 51 11.22 -0.68 15.33
CA ASP A 51 10.14 -1.16 16.22
C ASP A 51 9.04 -0.12 16.48
N GLU A 52 8.86 0.81 15.56
CA GLU A 52 7.80 1.81 15.56
C GLU A 52 6.58 1.32 14.77
N VAL A 53 5.45 1.99 14.93
CA VAL A 53 4.20 1.66 14.24
C VAL A 53 3.50 2.93 13.76
N ALA A 54 3.08 2.95 12.51
CA ALA A 54 2.15 3.94 12.01
C ALA A 54 0.73 3.36 11.95
N MET A 55 -0.27 4.11 12.36
CA MET A 55 -1.67 3.73 12.31
C MET A 55 -2.52 4.81 11.67
N VAL A 56 -3.45 4.40 10.82
CA VAL A 56 -4.54 5.27 10.36
C VAL A 56 -5.80 4.91 11.13
N GLY A 57 -6.29 5.88 11.89
CA GLY A 57 -7.58 5.81 12.58
C GLY A 57 -8.63 6.65 11.88
N LYS A 58 -9.90 6.30 12.08
CA LYS A 58 -11.06 7.05 11.58
C LYS A 58 -11.99 7.39 12.74
N GLU A 59 -12.29 8.68 12.88
CA GLU A 59 -13.30 9.19 13.80
C GLU A 59 -14.38 9.91 13.00
N GLY A 60 -15.56 9.32 12.91
CA GLY A 60 -16.62 9.81 12.02
C GLY A 60 -16.18 9.81 10.55
N GLN A 61 -16.03 10.99 9.96
CA GLN A 61 -15.55 11.15 8.57
C GLN A 61 -14.09 11.66 8.49
N LYS A 62 -13.40 11.75 9.63
CA LYS A 62 -12.04 12.26 9.69
C LYS A 62 -11.03 11.14 9.86
N TYR A 63 -9.96 11.18 9.09
CA TYR A 63 -8.83 10.28 9.23
C TYR A 63 -7.69 10.97 9.96
N ASN A 64 -7.00 10.22 10.82
CA ASN A 64 -5.79 10.65 11.52
C ASN A 64 -4.71 9.59 11.33
N LEU A 65 -3.50 10.03 11.04
CA LEU A 65 -2.29 9.22 11.12
C LEU A 65 -1.68 9.40 12.51
N THR A 66 -1.46 8.32 13.22
CA THR A 66 -0.78 8.32 14.52
C THR A 66 0.49 7.49 14.40
N TRP A 67 1.60 8.06 14.82
CA TRP A 67 2.89 7.39 14.87
C TRP A 67 3.25 7.06 16.31
N ILE A 68 3.60 5.80 16.53
CA ILE A 68 3.82 5.24 17.86
C ILE A 68 5.26 4.76 17.91
N GLY A 69 5.96 5.19 18.94
CA GLY A 69 7.31 4.78 19.22
C GLY A 69 7.40 3.37 19.82
N ARG A 70 8.61 2.91 19.96
CA ARG A 70 8.95 1.56 20.44
C ARG A 70 8.35 1.23 21.83
N GLU A 71 8.24 2.23 22.71
CA GLU A 71 7.69 2.05 24.06
C GLU A 71 6.18 2.29 24.12
N GLY A 72 5.53 2.47 22.97
CA GLY A 72 4.09 2.71 22.85
C GLY A 72 3.69 4.16 23.14
N GLU A 73 4.63 5.09 23.14
CA GLU A 73 4.36 6.52 23.20
C GLU A 73 3.88 7.04 21.85
N VAL A 74 2.98 8.02 21.87
CA VAL A 74 2.59 8.73 20.65
C VAL A 74 3.67 9.74 20.31
N LEU A 75 4.42 9.52 19.22
CA LEU A 75 5.43 10.44 18.74
C LEU A 75 4.79 11.67 18.11
N PHE A 76 3.79 11.44 17.26
CA PHE A 76 2.92 12.51 16.73
C PHE A 76 1.59 11.96 16.24
N SER A 77 0.61 12.86 16.05
CA SER A 77 -0.66 12.56 15.41
C SER A 77 -0.97 13.68 14.40
N LEU A 78 -1.31 13.30 13.18
CA LEU A 78 -1.54 14.19 12.06
C LEU A 78 -2.95 13.97 11.49
N PRO A 79 -3.82 15.01 11.44
CA PRO A 79 -5.07 14.89 10.71
C PRO A 79 -4.82 14.78 9.21
N LEU A 80 -5.41 13.77 8.59
CA LEU A 80 -5.33 13.52 7.15
C LEU A 80 -6.41 14.32 6.42
N ALA A 81 -6.25 15.65 6.42
CA ALA A 81 -7.23 16.55 5.86
C ALA A 81 -7.54 16.26 4.39
N GLY A 82 -8.83 16.26 4.04
CA GLY A 82 -9.34 16.02 2.70
C GLY A 82 -9.46 14.55 2.30
N PHE A 83 -8.83 13.59 2.99
CA PHE A 83 -9.05 12.18 2.69
C PHE A 83 -10.50 11.78 3.00
N THR A 84 -11.12 11.10 2.04
CA THR A 84 -12.44 10.47 2.15
C THR A 84 -12.33 8.96 2.27
N ALA A 85 -11.20 8.39 1.81
CA ALA A 85 -10.79 7.01 2.03
C ALA A 85 -9.25 6.94 2.12
N VAL A 86 -8.73 6.07 2.97
CA VAL A 86 -7.31 5.68 3.02
C VAL A 86 -7.27 4.17 2.85
N ASN A 87 -6.66 3.71 1.76
CA ASN A 87 -6.68 2.31 1.34
C ASN A 87 -5.34 1.62 1.57
N GLU A 88 -4.25 2.38 1.64
CA GLU A 88 -2.92 1.85 1.90
C GLU A 88 -2.10 2.79 2.79
N LEU A 89 -1.32 2.19 3.66
CA LEU A 89 -0.31 2.78 4.50
C LEU A 89 0.91 1.87 4.45
N THR A 90 2.02 2.35 3.92
CA THR A 90 3.23 1.53 3.79
C THR A 90 4.50 2.35 4.03
N GLU A 91 5.51 1.73 4.64
CA GLU A 91 6.84 2.31 4.77
C GLU A 91 7.61 2.12 3.46
N LEU A 92 8.31 3.16 3.03
CA LEU A 92 9.21 3.15 1.88
C LEU A 92 10.64 2.81 2.32
N GLU A 93 11.47 2.32 1.38
CA GLU A 93 12.88 1.94 1.66
C GLU A 93 13.73 3.04 2.33
N ASP A 94 13.35 4.31 2.15
CA ASP A 94 14.02 5.47 2.72
C ASP A 94 13.36 5.96 4.03
N ASN A 95 12.62 5.10 4.71
CA ASN A 95 11.92 5.35 5.96
C ASN A 95 10.84 6.45 5.89
N ARG A 96 10.38 6.81 4.71
CA ARG A 96 9.19 7.64 4.51
C ARG A 96 7.94 6.77 4.51
N ILE A 97 6.78 7.39 4.69
CA ILE A 97 5.48 6.72 4.63
C ILE A 97 4.75 7.13 3.37
N LEU A 98 4.19 6.16 2.66
CA LEU A 98 3.23 6.37 1.58
C LEU A 98 1.83 6.08 2.09
N LEU A 99 0.93 7.04 1.89
CA LEU A 99 -0.51 6.94 2.07
C LEU A 99 -1.18 7.01 0.71
N VAL A 100 -2.11 6.11 0.45
CA VAL A 100 -2.87 6.06 -0.81
C VAL A 100 -4.36 5.95 -0.53
N GLY A 101 -5.18 6.64 -1.32
CA GLY A 101 -6.62 6.59 -1.13
C GLY A 101 -7.38 7.55 -2.05
N GLN A 102 -8.44 8.14 -1.50
CA GLN A 102 -9.28 9.11 -2.18
C GLN A 102 -9.40 10.40 -1.35
N SER A 103 -9.52 11.50 -2.02
CA SER A 103 -9.66 12.81 -1.37
C SER A 103 -10.72 13.67 -2.03
N ALA A 104 -11.37 14.47 -1.21
CA ALA A 104 -12.20 15.56 -1.69
C ALA A 104 -11.33 16.73 -2.15
N VAL A 105 -11.55 17.20 -3.38
CA VAL A 105 -10.86 18.35 -3.97
C VAL A 105 -11.87 19.44 -4.24
N MET A 106 -11.65 20.61 -3.68
CA MET A 106 -12.46 21.78 -3.99
C MET A 106 -12.09 22.33 -5.38
N ASN A 107 -13.02 22.35 -6.28
CA ASN A 107 -12.83 22.97 -7.58
C ASN A 107 -13.18 24.46 -7.49
N THR A 108 -12.18 25.31 -7.34
CA THR A 108 -12.36 26.77 -7.25
C THR A 108 -12.66 27.45 -8.59
N LYS A 109 -12.66 26.69 -9.70
CA LYS A 109 -12.97 27.20 -11.03
C LYS A 109 -14.46 27.04 -11.34
N GLY A 110 -15.32 27.89 -10.76
CA GLY A 110 -16.73 27.90 -11.13
C GLY A 110 -17.66 28.39 -10.04
N ARG A 111 -18.83 28.86 -10.42
CA ARG A 111 -19.85 29.53 -9.58
C ARG A 111 -20.54 28.65 -8.52
N LYS A 112 -20.12 27.45 -8.28
CA LYS A 112 -20.59 26.58 -7.18
C LYS A 112 -19.39 25.81 -6.65
N ASP A 113 -19.29 25.72 -5.34
CA ASP A 113 -18.31 24.88 -4.63
C ASP A 113 -18.55 23.40 -4.97
N ASN A 114 -18.08 22.98 -6.14
CA ASN A 114 -18.17 21.60 -6.56
C ASN A 114 -17.01 20.85 -5.92
N VAL A 115 -17.30 20.10 -4.88
CA VAL A 115 -16.38 19.11 -4.32
C VAL A 115 -16.33 17.95 -5.32
N THR A 116 -15.13 17.65 -5.81
CA THR A 116 -14.87 16.48 -6.63
C THR A 116 -14.03 15.49 -5.86
N LEU A 117 -14.26 14.20 -6.05
CA LEU A 117 -13.42 13.15 -5.50
C LEU A 117 -12.30 12.84 -6.49
N SER A 118 -11.08 12.62 -5.99
CA SER A 118 -9.93 12.24 -6.80
C SER A 118 -9.04 11.27 -6.03
N GLY A 119 -8.39 10.37 -6.73
CA GLY A 119 -7.36 9.54 -6.14
C GLY A 119 -6.23 10.39 -5.59
N ARG A 120 -5.72 10.06 -4.41
CA ARG A 120 -4.66 10.80 -3.73
C ARG A 120 -3.58 9.87 -3.22
N ALA A 121 -2.32 10.25 -3.46
CA ALA A 121 -1.15 9.64 -2.84
C ALA A 121 -0.33 10.73 -2.13
N VAL A 122 0.09 10.45 -0.90
CA VAL A 122 0.87 11.37 -0.07
C VAL A 122 2.09 10.62 0.46
N ILE A 123 3.27 11.24 0.32
CA ILE A 123 4.49 10.76 0.98
C ILE A 123 4.80 11.72 2.12
N LEU A 124 4.98 11.16 3.31
CA LEU A 124 5.36 11.86 4.53
C LEU A 124 6.78 11.45 4.94
N ASP A 125 7.54 12.40 5.48
CA ASP A 125 8.77 12.10 6.20
C ASP A 125 8.48 11.60 7.63
N ARG A 126 9.52 11.22 8.36
CA ARG A 126 9.41 10.75 9.75
C ARG A 126 8.95 11.82 10.74
N SER A 127 8.95 13.07 10.35
CA SER A 127 8.44 14.19 11.17
C SER A 127 6.97 14.51 10.88
N GLY A 128 6.35 13.78 9.95
CA GLY A 128 4.97 13.99 9.52
C GLY A 128 4.81 15.11 8.48
N HIS A 129 5.89 15.66 7.93
CA HIS A 129 5.79 16.66 6.87
C HIS A 129 5.48 16.00 5.53
N ILE A 130 4.60 16.63 4.76
CA ILE A 130 4.27 16.18 3.41
C ILE A 130 5.44 16.51 2.47
N VAL A 131 6.11 15.46 1.98
CA VAL A 131 7.18 15.56 0.97
C VAL A 131 6.61 15.57 -0.43
N THR A 132 5.55 14.78 -0.67
CA THR A 132 4.90 14.65 -1.97
C THR A 132 3.41 14.54 -1.78
N ASN A 133 2.63 15.26 -2.60
CA ASN A 133 1.18 15.22 -2.59
C ASN A 133 0.68 15.17 -4.03
N ILE A 134 0.14 14.03 -4.44
CA ILE A 134 -0.27 13.73 -5.80
C ILE A 134 -1.77 13.50 -5.84
N TYR A 135 -2.44 14.17 -6.76
CA TYR A 135 -3.80 13.83 -7.15
C TYR A 135 -3.74 13.18 -8.53
N ALA A 136 -4.25 11.96 -8.63
CA ALA A 136 -4.13 11.14 -9.83
C ALA A 136 -5.43 10.43 -10.16
N GLY A 137 -5.61 10.13 -11.45
CA GLY A 137 -6.86 9.63 -12.00
C GLY A 137 -7.84 10.75 -12.32
N GLY A 138 -8.95 10.40 -12.93
CA GLY A 138 -10.04 11.34 -13.24
C GLY A 138 -10.91 11.68 -12.02
N GLN A 139 -11.91 12.52 -12.23
CA GLN A 139 -12.94 12.79 -11.24
C GLN A 139 -13.63 11.47 -10.80
N GLY A 140 -13.76 11.25 -9.50
CA GLY A 140 -14.33 10.04 -8.92
C GLY A 140 -13.36 8.85 -8.84
N SER A 141 -12.09 9.04 -9.20
CA SER A 141 -11.07 8.00 -9.04
C SER A 141 -10.76 7.72 -7.57
N GLU A 142 -10.33 6.50 -7.31
CA GLU A 142 -9.88 6.04 -6.01
C GLU A 142 -8.63 5.19 -6.20
N LEU A 143 -7.57 5.52 -5.47
CA LEU A 143 -6.34 4.74 -5.49
C LEU A 143 -6.39 3.68 -4.39
N MET A 144 -5.92 2.47 -4.71
CA MET A 144 -5.97 1.31 -3.83
C MET A 144 -4.59 0.94 -3.30
N LYS A 145 -3.57 1.06 -4.14
CA LYS A 145 -2.20 0.66 -3.80
C LYS A 145 -1.16 1.55 -4.46
N GLY A 146 0.02 1.67 -3.83
CA GLY A 146 1.14 2.43 -4.36
C GLY A 146 2.49 1.79 -4.05
N ALA A 147 3.48 2.04 -4.89
CA ALA A 147 4.86 1.66 -4.66
C ALA A 147 5.83 2.71 -5.22
N LEU A 148 6.90 2.96 -4.47
CA LEU A 148 7.98 3.82 -4.93
C LEU A 148 8.98 2.97 -5.72
N LEU A 149 9.28 3.40 -6.94
CA LEU A 149 10.28 2.80 -7.79
C LEU A 149 11.68 3.35 -7.46
N ARG A 150 12.73 2.61 -7.80
CA ARG A 150 14.12 3.06 -7.66
C ARG A 150 14.42 4.36 -8.42
N SER A 151 13.72 4.61 -9.51
CA SER A 151 13.78 5.88 -10.26
C SER A 151 13.24 7.08 -9.47
N GLY A 152 12.57 6.84 -8.34
CA GLY A 152 11.84 7.81 -7.55
C GLY A 152 10.47 8.18 -8.13
N SER A 153 10.00 7.46 -9.17
CA SER A 153 8.62 7.51 -9.63
C SER A 153 7.73 6.63 -8.77
N LEU A 154 6.42 6.90 -8.74
CA LEU A 154 5.44 6.05 -8.09
C LEU A 154 4.66 5.24 -9.13
N ILE A 155 4.38 3.98 -8.80
CA ILE A 155 3.30 3.22 -9.40
C ILE A 155 2.09 3.31 -8.48
N LEU A 156 0.95 3.67 -9.05
CA LEU A 156 -0.31 3.81 -8.36
C LEU A 156 -1.36 2.96 -9.08
N SER A 157 -2.12 2.18 -8.33
CA SER A 157 -3.23 1.39 -8.86
C SER A 157 -4.53 1.74 -8.19
N GLY A 158 -5.66 1.43 -8.85
CA GLY A 158 -6.97 1.71 -8.29
C GLY A 158 -8.07 1.59 -9.32
N MET A 159 -9.05 2.48 -9.23
CA MET A 159 -10.20 2.52 -10.12
C MET A 159 -10.62 3.94 -10.45
N GLU A 160 -11.28 4.09 -11.60
CA GLU A 160 -11.93 5.33 -12.00
C GLU A 160 -13.32 5.04 -12.60
N PRO A 161 -14.22 6.03 -12.65
CA PRO A 161 -15.50 5.89 -13.35
C PRO A 161 -15.31 5.60 -14.83
N LYS A 162 -16.09 4.64 -15.34
CA LYS A 162 -16.10 4.27 -16.78
C LYS A 162 -17.33 4.79 -17.52
N GLY A 163 -18.33 5.21 -16.77
CA GLY A 163 -19.64 5.66 -17.27
C GLY A 163 -20.78 4.92 -16.59
N GLY A 164 -21.90 5.60 -16.38
CA GLY A 164 -22.98 5.08 -15.53
C GLY A 164 -22.47 4.75 -14.14
N ASN A 165 -22.83 3.57 -13.63
CA ASN A 165 -22.36 3.08 -12.32
C ASN A 165 -21.14 2.14 -12.43
N SER A 166 -20.55 2.02 -13.63
CA SER A 166 -19.40 1.13 -13.84
C SER A 166 -18.10 1.83 -13.48
N ARG A 167 -17.13 1.04 -13.01
CA ARG A 167 -15.74 1.47 -12.75
C ARG A 167 -14.79 0.64 -13.61
N GLN A 168 -13.62 1.18 -13.90
CA GLN A 168 -12.53 0.45 -14.55
C GLN A 168 -11.26 0.53 -13.73
N GLY A 169 -10.52 -0.57 -13.71
CA GLY A 169 -9.23 -0.63 -13.05
C GLY A 169 -8.20 0.23 -13.78
N ILE A 170 -7.39 0.94 -13.02
CA ILE A 170 -6.32 1.79 -13.51
C ILE A 170 -5.00 1.40 -12.86
N LEU A 171 -3.92 1.50 -13.65
CA LEU A 171 -2.55 1.46 -13.19
C LEU A 171 -1.80 2.62 -13.84
N MET A 172 -1.09 3.41 -13.06
CA MET A 172 -0.37 4.56 -13.57
C MET A 172 1.03 4.67 -12.98
N LYS A 173 1.94 5.20 -13.78
CA LYS A 173 3.25 5.66 -13.34
C LYS A 173 3.25 7.18 -13.29
N VAL A 174 3.67 7.74 -12.16
CA VAL A 174 3.78 9.18 -11.97
C VAL A 174 5.21 9.54 -11.57
N ASP A 175 5.68 10.69 -12.02
CA ASP A 175 6.99 11.20 -11.61
C ASP A 175 6.95 11.86 -10.22
N LYS A 176 8.10 12.30 -9.75
CA LYS A 176 8.24 12.97 -8.43
C LYS A 176 7.40 14.23 -8.27
N SER A 177 7.02 14.86 -9.38
CA SER A 177 6.16 16.06 -9.38
C SER A 177 4.67 15.72 -9.41
N GLY A 178 4.32 14.45 -9.52
CA GLY A 178 2.93 13.98 -9.65
C GLY A 178 2.41 13.98 -11.08
N ARG A 179 3.27 14.23 -12.08
CA ARG A 179 2.86 14.17 -13.49
C ARG A 179 2.77 12.72 -13.92
N VAL A 180 1.65 12.34 -14.54
CA VAL A 180 1.45 11.02 -15.10
C VAL A 180 2.39 10.81 -16.29
N ILE A 181 3.25 9.79 -16.19
CA ILE A 181 4.15 9.34 -17.26
C ILE A 181 3.37 8.46 -18.23
N TYR A 182 2.64 7.47 -17.68
CA TYR A 182 1.68 6.68 -18.42
C TYR A 182 0.52 6.23 -17.53
N GLN A 183 -0.57 5.84 -18.15
CA GLN A 183 -1.73 5.24 -17.51
C GLN A 183 -2.22 4.07 -18.35
N TYR A 184 -2.33 2.90 -17.76
CA TYR A 184 -3.02 1.75 -18.31
C TYR A 184 -4.42 1.67 -17.71
N LYS A 185 -5.41 1.39 -18.56
CA LYS A 185 -6.81 1.21 -18.16
C LYS A 185 -7.28 -0.16 -18.63
N ASN A 186 -7.80 -0.95 -17.72
CA ASN A 186 -8.40 -2.23 -18.09
C ASN A 186 -9.67 -1.99 -18.93
N ALA A 187 -9.85 -2.76 -20.00
CA ALA A 187 -11.03 -2.66 -20.86
C ALA A 187 -12.32 -3.12 -20.15
N GLY A 188 -12.22 -4.05 -19.20
CA GLY A 188 -13.31 -4.54 -18.37
C GLY A 188 -13.78 -3.53 -17.32
N SER A 189 -14.88 -3.83 -16.64
CA SER A 189 -15.28 -3.17 -15.39
C SER A 189 -14.46 -3.75 -14.25
N GLY A 190 -14.21 -2.96 -13.19
CA GLY A 190 -13.55 -3.46 -11.99
C GLY A 190 -12.52 -2.50 -11.42
N TYR A 191 -11.53 -3.04 -10.74
CA TYR A 191 -10.48 -2.30 -10.03
C TYR A 191 -9.13 -3.01 -10.14
N CYS A 192 -8.07 -2.30 -9.84
CA CYS A 192 -6.72 -2.84 -9.70
C CYS A 192 -6.23 -2.56 -8.28
N ASP A 193 -6.22 -3.60 -7.45
CA ASP A 193 -5.80 -3.56 -6.04
C ASP A 193 -4.49 -4.30 -5.79
N GLN A 194 -4.01 -5.04 -6.77
CA GLN A 194 -2.79 -5.82 -6.66
C GLN A 194 -1.86 -5.57 -7.84
N PHE A 195 -0.61 -5.30 -7.53
CA PHE A 195 0.47 -5.28 -8.51
C PHE A 195 1.81 -5.60 -7.84
N GLU A 196 2.76 -6.05 -8.66
CA GLU A 196 4.14 -6.27 -8.26
C GLU A 196 5.08 -5.62 -9.28
N VAL A 197 6.16 -5.02 -8.78
CA VAL A 197 7.24 -4.47 -9.61
C VAL A 197 8.31 -5.55 -9.78
N LEU A 198 8.56 -5.94 -11.02
CA LEU A 198 9.47 -7.02 -11.36
C LEU A 198 10.72 -6.46 -12.04
N GLY A 199 11.88 -7.07 -11.75
CA GLY A 199 13.13 -6.81 -12.43
C GLY A 199 14.10 -5.86 -11.73
N ASN A 200 15.39 -6.06 -12.02
CA ASN A 200 16.48 -5.32 -11.39
C ASN A 200 16.99 -4.15 -12.26
N THR A 201 16.83 -4.23 -13.58
CA THR A 201 17.35 -3.23 -14.54
C THR A 201 16.26 -2.56 -15.36
N THR A 202 15.18 -3.29 -15.64
CA THR A 202 13.99 -2.79 -16.33
C THR A 202 12.79 -3.07 -15.45
N GLU A 203 12.12 -2.02 -15.04
CA GLU A 203 10.96 -2.12 -14.18
C GLU A 203 9.77 -2.62 -14.99
N TYR A 204 9.42 -3.89 -14.81
CA TYR A 204 8.16 -4.45 -15.31
C TYR A 204 7.14 -4.47 -14.16
N ILE A 205 5.88 -4.30 -14.49
CA ILE A 205 4.78 -4.33 -13.54
C ILE A 205 3.83 -5.44 -13.93
N CYS A 206 3.53 -6.32 -12.99
CA CYS A 206 2.48 -7.31 -13.11
C CYS A 206 1.30 -6.85 -12.27
N ALA A 207 0.17 -6.57 -12.90
CA ALA A 207 -1.02 -6.06 -12.23
C ALA A 207 -2.20 -7.01 -12.45
N ALA A 208 -2.96 -7.25 -11.39
CA ALA A 208 -4.21 -8.00 -11.42
C ALA A 208 -5.40 -7.03 -11.40
N PHE A 209 -6.30 -7.21 -12.36
CA PHE A 209 -7.52 -6.44 -12.50
C PHE A 209 -8.70 -7.36 -12.18
N SER A 210 -9.39 -7.06 -11.09
CA SER A 210 -10.57 -7.80 -10.66
C SER A 210 -11.84 -7.19 -11.25
N GLY A 211 -12.80 -8.03 -11.64
CA GLY A 211 -14.09 -7.56 -12.16
C GLY A 211 -15.07 -7.10 -11.08
N ASP A 212 -16.03 -6.28 -11.45
CA ASP A 212 -17.08 -5.78 -10.54
C ASP A 212 -18.20 -6.81 -10.26
N LYS A 213 -18.28 -7.86 -11.08
CA LYS A 213 -19.34 -8.85 -11.03
C LYS A 213 -18.79 -10.24 -10.75
N GLU A 214 -19.56 -11.05 -10.07
CA GLU A 214 -19.20 -12.44 -9.72
C GLU A 214 -18.77 -13.32 -10.92
N LYS A 215 -19.11 -12.93 -12.16
CA LYS A 215 -18.77 -13.65 -13.38
C LYS A 215 -17.58 -13.06 -14.15
N GLU A 216 -17.02 -11.93 -13.69
CA GLU A 216 -15.90 -11.31 -14.37
C GLU A 216 -14.59 -11.96 -13.91
N GLN A 217 -13.79 -12.37 -14.87
CA GLN A 217 -12.50 -13.00 -14.62
C GLN A 217 -11.46 -11.95 -14.22
N THR A 218 -10.59 -12.32 -13.30
CA THR A 218 -9.39 -11.54 -13.03
C THR A 218 -8.46 -11.57 -14.24
N THR A 219 -8.10 -10.39 -14.72
CA THR A 219 -7.14 -10.24 -15.81
C THR A 219 -5.78 -9.88 -15.23
N VAL A 220 -4.76 -10.67 -15.54
CA VAL A 220 -3.38 -10.35 -15.18
C VAL A 220 -2.70 -9.74 -16.40
N VAL A 221 -2.09 -8.58 -16.21
CA VAL A 221 -1.41 -7.84 -17.26
C VAL A 221 0.02 -7.56 -16.81
N ARG A 222 0.99 -7.87 -17.68
CA ARG A 222 2.37 -7.43 -17.52
C ARG A 222 2.59 -6.20 -18.38
N LEU A 223 3.10 -5.12 -17.78
CA LEU A 223 3.43 -3.88 -18.47
C LEU A 223 4.94 -3.66 -18.49
N ASP A 224 5.45 -3.06 -19.57
CA ASP A 224 6.81 -2.57 -19.63
C ASP A 224 6.96 -1.20 -18.92
N ASP A 225 8.16 -0.66 -18.91
CA ASP A 225 8.50 0.65 -18.33
C ASP A 225 7.75 1.83 -18.96
N LYS A 226 7.17 1.63 -20.14
CA LYS A 226 6.36 2.61 -20.90
C LYS A 226 4.86 2.37 -20.76
N GLY A 227 4.44 1.39 -19.97
CA GLY A 227 3.04 1.03 -19.77
C GLY A 227 2.41 0.24 -20.91
N LYS A 228 3.24 -0.32 -21.82
CA LYS A 228 2.74 -1.16 -22.90
C LYS A 228 2.51 -2.58 -22.38
N PRO A 229 1.33 -3.18 -22.64
CA PRO A 229 1.06 -4.53 -22.19
C PRO A 229 1.89 -5.55 -22.99
N TYR A 230 2.49 -6.49 -22.25
CA TYR A 230 3.04 -7.71 -22.78
C TYR A 230 1.99 -8.81 -22.64
N TYR A 231 1.61 -9.40 -23.74
CA TYR A 231 0.83 -10.64 -23.74
C TYR A 231 1.83 -11.80 -23.67
N VAL A 232 1.69 -12.65 -22.69
CA VAL A 232 2.41 -13.91 -22.57
C VAL A 232 1.57 -15.00 -23.18
#